data_8869a6dfa905c431f4d757c0f5e9fc99
#
_entry.id   8869a6dfa905c431f4d757c0f5e9fc99
#
_cell.length_a   1.000
_cell.length_b   1.000
_cell.length_c   1.000
_cell.angle_alpha   90.00
_cell.angle_beta   90.00
_cell.angle_gamma   90.00
#
_symmetry.space_group_name_H-M   'P 1'
#
loop_
_entity.id
_entity.type
_entity.pdbx_description
1 polymer ?
#
loop_
_entity_poly.entity_id
_entity_poly.type
_entity_poly.pdbx_seq_one_letter_code
_entity_poly.pdbx_strand_id
1 'polypeptide(L)'
;LAAWARENEIWLVAGSLPTRVTGESRLHTSSLVYGPDGSLQGHYHKLHLFDVDVADGHGHYRESASFVPGEQWCVIDTPFGGLGLSICYDVRFPELYRQLRAAGASVLLVPAAFTHVTGEAHWLPLLRARAIENQCYVVAANQCGQHGAGRRTWGHSVIIDPWGQVLAEAQENVGLIQAELNPQFLKQIRHDMPVLNHARLRSGWREPE
;
A
#
# COMPACT_ATOMS: atom_id res chain seq x y z
N LEU A 1 -8.32 17.03 4.84
CA LEU A 1 -8.10 16.18 3.67
C LEU A 1 -9.22 16.36 2.64
N ALA A 2 -10.51 16.19 3.02
CA ALA A 2 -11.65 16.40 2.11
C ALA A 2 -11.65 17.81 1.44
N ALA A 3 -11.41 18.87 2.23
CA ALA A 3 -11.27 20.22 1.70
C ALA A 3 -10.11 20.34 0.72
N TRP A 4 -8.99 19.71 1.03
CA TRP A 4 -7.79 19.71 0.17
C TRP A 4 -8.03 19.02 -1.18
N ALA A 5 -8.70 17.88 -1.16
CA ALA A 5 -9.06 17.17 -2.39
C ALA A 5 -9.96 18.05 -3.28
N ARG A 6 -10.97 18.69 -2.67
CA ARG A 6 -11.92 19.57 -3.37
C ARG A 6 -11.28 20.85 -3.90
N GLU A 7 -10.48 21.53 -3.08
CA GLU A 7 -9.83 22.81 -3.45
C GLU A 7 -8.83 22.65 -4.61
N ASN A 8 -8.24 21.47 -4.75
CA ASN A 8 -7.28 21.16 -5.80
C ASN A 8 -7.87 20.28 -6.92
N GLU A 9 -9.15 19.89 -6.82
CA GLU A 9 -9.84 19.02 -7.78
C GLU A 9 -9.09 17.71 -8.09
N ILE A 10 -8.52 17.08 -7.03
CA ILE A 10 -7.68 15.88 -7.14
C ILE A 10 -8.30 14.67 -6.43
N TRP A 11 -7.93 13.49 -6.89
CA TRP A 11 -8.02 12.27 -6.11
C TRP A 11 -6.91 12.28 -5.05
N LEU A 12 -7.28 12.16 -3.79
CA LEU A 12 -6.35 12.21 -2.66
C LEU A 12 -6.39 10.90 -1.88
N VAL A 13 -5.25 10.22 -1.82
CA VAL A 13 -5.04 9.08 -0.90
C VAL A 13 -4.29 9.57 0.32
N ALA A 14 -4.91 9.48 1.48
CA ALA A 14 -4.43 10.08 2.73
C ALA A 14 -3.27 9.34 3.42
N GLY A 15 -2.62 8.41 2.71
CA GLY A 15 -1.60 7.58 3.34
C GLY A 15 -2.20 6.61 4.36
N SER A 16 -1.71 6.61 5.60
CA SER A 16 -2.28 5.82 6.69
C SER A 16 -2.46 6.66 7.95
N LEU A 17 -3.63 6.57 8.56
CA LEU A 17 -4.06 7.34 9.71
C LEU A 17 -4.69 6.44 10.78
N PRO A 18 -4.53 6.75 12.09
CA PRO A 18 -5.28 6.08 13.13
C PRO A 18 -6.75 6.51 13.08
N THR A 19 -7.67 5.56 13.05
CA THR A 19 -9.12 5.81 13.10
C THR A 19 -9.77 5.06 14.26
N ARG A 20 -10.84 5.63 14.82
CA ARG A 20 -11.54 5.06 15.97
C ARG A 20 -12.33 3.83 15.58
N VAL A 21 -12.37 2.87 16.49
CA VAL A 21 -13.24 1.68 16.44
C VAL A 21 -14.35 1.85 17.47
N THR A 22 -15.59 1.67 17.05
CA THR A 22 -16.73 1.80 17.95
C THR A 22 -16.69 0.69 19.01
N GLY A 23 -16.72 1.09 20.30
CA GLY A 23 -16.73 0.14 21.41
C GLY A 23 -15.36 -0.43 21.80
N GLU A 24 -14.28 0.00 21.16
CA GLU A 24 -12.90 -0.44 21.45
C GLU A 24 -12.02 0.71 21.92
N SER A 25 -11.03 0.40 22.76
CA SER A 25 -9.97 1.35 23.15
C SER A 25 -8.85 1.43 22.11
N ARG A 26 -8.67 0.37 21.31
CA ARG A 26 -7.70 0.30 20.22
C ARG A 26 -8.25 0.97 18.95
N LEU A 27 -7.37 1.26 18.02
CA LEU A 27 -7.64 1.98 16.77
C LEU A 27 -7.49 1.05 15.56
N HIS A 28 -7.99 1.46 14.39
CA HIS A 28 -7.51 0.92 13.12
C HIS A 28 -6.40 1.80 12.55
N THR A 29 -5.44 1.20 11.84
CA THR A 29 -4.58 1.90 10.88
C THR A 29 -5.31 1.93 9.56
N SER A 30 -5.72 3.12 9.09
CA SER A 30 -6.64 3.25 7.95
C SER A 30 -6.08 4.12 6.83
N SER A 31 -6.31 3.72 5.59
CA SER A 31 -6.10 4.55 4.40
C SER A 31 -7.45 5.05 3.90
N LEU A 32 -7.55 6.35 3.66
CA LEU A 32 -8.78 7.02 3.20
C LEU A 32 -8.56 7.58 1.79
N VAL A 33 -9.55 7.46 0.92
CA VAL A 33 -9.50 8.00 -0.45
C VAL A 33 -10.62 8.99 -0.66
N TYR A 34 -10.25 10.18 -1.08
CA TYR A 34 -11.19 11.26 -1.39
C TYR A 34 -11.20 11.54 -2.89
N GLY A 35 -12.37 11.79 -3.44
CA GLY A 35 -12.56 12.25 -4.82
C GLY A 35 -12.34 13.75 -4.98
N PRO A 36 -12.33 14.26 -6.24
CA PRO A 36 -12.09 15.66 -6.55
C PRO A 36 -13.16 16.63 -5.98
N ASP A 37 -14.32 16.13 -5.64
CA ASP A 37 -15.38 16.87 -4.96
C ASP A 37 -15.22 16.93 -3.44
N GLY A 38 -14.18 16.25 -2.90
CA GLY A 38 -13.91 16.11 -1.48
C GLY A 38 -14.76 15.04 -0.79
N SER A 39 -15.57 14.26 -1.51
CA SER A 39 -16.31 13.14 -0.93
C SER A 39 -15.39 11.97 -0.64
N LEU A 40 -15.66 11.24 0.46
CA LEU A 40 -14.96 10.00 0.80
C LEU A 40 -15.44 8.89 -0.16
N GLN A 41 -14.54 8.41 -1.01
CA GLN A 41 -14.82 7.36 -1.98
C GLN A 41 -14.68 5.96 -1.39
N GLY A 42 -13.88 5.81 -0.34
CA GLY A 42 -13.70 4.57 0.37
C GLY A 42 -12.53 4.61 1.35
N HIS A 43 -12.40 3.51 2.08
CA HIS A 43 -11.33 3.35 3.07
C HIS A 43 -10.89 1.89 3.15
N TYR A 44 -9.71 1.69 3.69
CA TYR A 44 -9.13 0.39 3.98
C TYR A 44 -8.56 0.40 5.39
N HIS A 45 -8.87 -0.62 6.18
CA HIS A 45 -8.25 -0.88 7.46
C HIS A 45 -7.18 -1.96 7.30
N LYS A 46 -5.97 -1.68 7.77
CA LYS A 46 -4.81 -2.57 7.65
C LYS A 46 -5.13 -3.97 8.15
N LEU A 47 -4.93 -4.99 7.30
CA LEU A 47 -5.24 -6.39 7.63
C LEU A 47 -4.15 -7.03 8.49
N HIS A 48 -2.87 -6.78 8.18
CA HIS A 48 -1.76 -7.48 8.81
C HIS A 48 -1.01 -6.54 9.75
N LEU A 49 -1.12 -6.79 11.05
CA LEU A 49 -0.46 -5.99 12.08
C LEU A 49 1.00 -6.39 12.23
N PHE A 50 1.85 -5.39 12.51
CA PHE A 50 3.30 -5.55 12.60
C PHE A 50 3.73 -5.95 14.01
N ASP A 51 3.54 -7.24 14.33
CA ASP A 51 3.97 -7.85 15.59
C ASP A 51 5.22 -8.71 15.31
N VAL A 52 6.40 -8.09 15.43
CA VAL A 52 7.67 -8.71 15.04
C VAL A 52 8.79 -8.29 15.96
N ASP A 53 9.85 -9.06 15.93
CA ASP A 53 11.14 -8.74 16.54
C ASP A 53 12.14 -8.42 15.43
N VAL A 54 12.75 -7.24 15.47
CA VAL A 54 13.70 -6.76 14.45
C VAL A 54 14.97 -6.29 15.14
N ALA A 55 16.12 -6.67 14.60
CA ALA A 55 17.43 -6.25 15.10
C ALA A 55 17.79 -4.83 14.62
N ASP A 56 17.02 -3.81 15.02
CA ASP A 56 17.14 -2.42 14.58
C ASP A 56 17.36 -1.41 15.72
N GLY A 57 17.71 -1.89 16.90
CA GLY A 57 17.89 -1.05 18.10
C GLY A 57 16.58 -0.74 18.86
N HIS A 58 15.40 -0.80 18.23
CA HIS A 58 14.10 -0.75 18.90
C HIS A 58 13.68 -2.16 19.39
N GLY A 59 13.96 -3.17 18.60
CA GLY A 59 13.87 -4.59 18.95
C GLY A 59 12.49 -5.19 18.82
N HIS A 60 11.48 -4.66 19.48
CA HIS A 60 10.16 -5.27 19.58
C HIS A 60 9.05 -4.36 19.06
N TYR A 61 8.28 -4.84 18.11
CA TYR A 61 7.10 -4.16 17.58
C TYR A 61 5.86 -4.98 17.93
N ARG A 62 4.86 -4.36 18.51
CA ARG A 62 3.58 -4.98 18.90
C ARG A 62 2.43 -4.03 18.54
N GLU A 63 2.15 -3.95 17.23
CA GLU A 63 1.09 -3.08 16.69
C GLU A 63 -0.27 -3.46 17.26
N SER A 64 -0.52 -4.76 17.50
CA SER A 64 -1.76 -5.28 18.06
C SER A 64 -2.07 -4.78 19.48
N ALA A 65 -1.07 -4.29 20.22
CA ALA A 65 -1.30 -3.67 21.53
C ALA A 65 -2.13 -2.38 21.45
N SER A 66 -2.07 -1.67 20.31
CA SER A 66 -2.75 -0.38 20.12
C SER A 66 -3.76 -0.37 18.97
N PHE A 67 -3.67 -1.34 18.07
CA PHE A 67 -4.50 -1.42 16.88
C PHE A 67 -5.20 -2.77 16.75
N VAL A 68 -6.37 -2.76 16.09
CA VAL A 68 -7.09 -3.96 15.68
C VAL A 68 -6.97 -4.12 14.15
N PRO A 69 -6.88 -5.36 13.64
CA PRO A 69 -6.82 -5.58 12.20
C PRO A 69 -8.14 -5.21 11.51
N GLY A 70 -8.06 -4.90 10.23
CA GLY A 70 -9.23 -4.85 9.35
C GLY A 70 -9.70 -6.27 8.98
N GLU A 71 -10.86 -6.33 8.33
CA GLU A 71 -11.48 -7.61 7.96
C GLU A 71 -11.70 -7.75 6.44
N GLN A 72 -11.43 -6.69 5.67
CA GLN A 72 -11.73 -6.66 4.24
C GLN A 72 -10.63 -5.98 3.45
N TRP A 73 -10.34 -6.51 2.27
CA TRP A 73 -9.57 -5.82 1.25
C TRP A 73 -10.43 -4.76 0.54
N CYS A 74 -9.80 -3.79 -0.13
CA CYS A 74 -10.51 -2.69 -0.77
C CYS A 74 -9.89 -2.33 -2.12
N VAL A 75 -10.73 -2.25 -3.16
CA VAL A 75 -10.42 -1.62 -4.44
C VAL A 75 -11.43 -0.51 -4.66
N ILE A 76 -10.94 0.66 -5.04
CA ILE A 76 -11.77 1.83 -5.31
C ILE A 76 -11.69 2.14 -6.80
N ASP A 77 -12.83 2.18 -7.46
CA ASP A 77 -12.92 2.54 -8.87
C ASP A 77 -12.68 4.04 -9.07
N THR A 78 -11.83 4.36 -10.03
CA THR A 78 -11.54 5.74 -10.44
C THR A 78 -11.56 5.85 -11.96
N PRO A 79 -11.64 7.07 -12.52
CA PRO A 79 -11.59 7.26 -13.97
C PRO A 79 -10.30 6.77 -14.64
N PHE A 80 -9.23 6.56 -13.86
CA PHE A 80 -7.93 6.08 -14.35
C PHE A 80 -7.63 4.63 -13.97
N GLY A 81 -8.60 3.90 -13.40
CA GLY A 81 -8.53 2.49 -13.03
C GLY A 81 -8.70 2.22 -11.55
N GLY A 82 -8.77 0.96 -11.17
CA GLY A 82 -8.97 0.55 -9.77
C GLY A 82 -7.74 0.82 -8.90
N LEU A 83 -7.93 1.46 -7.74
CA LEU A 83 -6.92 1.64 -6.69
C LEU A 83 -7.03 0.52 -5.67
N GLY A 84 -6.07 -0.39 -5.64
CA GLY A 84 -5.97 -1.43 -4.61
C GLY A 84 -5.23 -0.90 -3.38
N LEU A 85 -5.89 -0.92 -2.22
CA LEU A 85 -5.36 -0.35 -0.99
C LEU A 85 -4.65 -1.40 -0.14
N SER A 86 -3.48 -1.05 0.36
CA SER A 86 -2.72 -1.80 1.37
C SER A 86 -1.93 -0.82 2.25
N ILE A 87 -1.37 -1.29 3.36
CA ILE A 87 -0.59 -0.45 4.28
C ILE A 87 0.64 -1.22 4.76
N CYS A 88 1.84 -0.71 4.45
CA CYS A 88 3.12 -1.09 5.07
C CYS A 88 3.37 -2.60 5.11
N TYR A 89 3.18 -3.25 6.26
CA TYR A 89 3.44 -4.66 6.50
C TYR A 89 2.67 -5.59 5.56
N ASP A 90 1.51 -5.13 5.05
CA ASP A 90 0.70 -5.86 4.06
C ASP A 90 1.52 -6.25 2.82
N VAL A 91 2.59 -5.51 2.48
CA VAL A 91 3.45 -5.82 1.33
C VAL A 91 4.07 -7.22 1.39
N ARG A 92 4.14 -7.83 2.57
CA ARG A 92 4.70 -9.19 2.76
C ARG A 92 3.71 -10.31 2.42
N PHE A 93 2.44 -9.99 2.23
CA PHE A 93 1.35 -10.96 2.03
C PHE A 93 0.85 -10.92 0.58
N PRO A 94 1.40 -11.73 -0.33
CA PRO A 94 1.05 -11.74 -1.75
C PRO A 94 -0.43 -12.05 -2.00
N GLU A 95 -1.07 -12.76 -1.09
CA GLU A 95 -2.47 -13.15 -1.16
C GLU A 95 -3.39 -11.92 -1.25
N LEU A 96 -3.13 -10.88 -0.45
CA LEU A 96 -3.87 -9.62 -0.52
C LEU A 96 -3.79 -9.00 -1.92
N TYR A 97 -2.60 -8.91 -2.47
CA TYR A 97 -2.37 -8.29 -3.79
C TYR A 97 -3.01 -9.09 -4.92
N ARG A 98 -3.06 -10.41 -4.81
CA ARG A 98 -3.80 -11.27 -5.73
C ARG A 98 -5.30 -10.99 -5.68
N GLN A 99 -5.88 -10.78 -4.49
CA GLN A 99 -7.29 -10.39 -4.36
C GLN A 99 -7.54 -9.01 -4.95
N LEU A 100 -6.71 -8.01 -4.64
CA LEU A 100 -6.82 -6.67 -5.21
C LEU A 100 -6.76 -6.72 -6.75
N ARG A 101 -5.82 -7.48 -7.31
CA ARG A 101 -5.72 -7.67 -8.77
C ARG A 101 -6.94 -8.35 -9.37
N ALA A 102 -7.45 -9.39 -8.74
CA ALA A 102 -8.64 -10.10 -9.19
C ALA A 102 -9.89 -9.21 -9.15
N ALA A 103 -9.96 -8.28 -8.20
CA ALA A 103 -11.02 -7.28 -8.06
C ALA A 103 -10.86 -6.06 -8.98
N GLY A 104 -9.89 -6.06 -9.90
CA GLY A 104 -9.74 -5.01 -10.92
C GLY A 104 -8.69 -3.95 -10.63
N ALA A 105 -7.89 -4.08 -9.58
CA ALA A 105 -6.84 -3.10 -9.30
C ALA A 105 -5.89 -2.92 -10.49
N SER A 106 -5.57 -1.68 -10.77
CA SER A 106 -4.60 -1.21 -11.77
C SER A 106 -3.40 -0.55 -11.12
N VAL A 107 -3.62 0.05 -9.96
CA VAL A 107 -2.61 0.70 -9.13
C VAL A 107 -2.72 0.14 -7.71
N LEU A 108 -1.60 -0.30 -7.16
CA LEU A 108 -1.46 -0.80 -5.79
C LEU A 108 -0.82 0.29 -4.93
N LEU A 109 -1.48 0.68 -3.86
CA LEU A 109 -1.05 1.75 -2.98
C LEU A 109 -0.46 1.16 -1.69
N VAL A 110 0.74 1.60 -1.32
CA VAL A 110 1.49 1.07 -0.16
C VAL A 110 2.09 2.22 0.68
N PRO A 111 1.26 3.02 1.37
CA PRO A 111 1.80 3.95 2.35
C PRO A 111 2.47 3.18 3.50
N ALA A 112 3.63 3.63 3.96
CA ALA A 112 4.43 2.88 4.92
C ALA A 112 5.29 3.78 5.83
N ALA A 113 5.71 3.17 6.94
CA ALA A 113 6.81 3.61 7.78
C ALA A 113 7.73 2.39 8.04
N PHE A 114 8.33 1.88 6.97
CA PHE A 114 9.12 0.65 6.99
C PHE A 114 10.39 0.84 7.84
N THR A 115 10.72 -0.12 8.71
CA THR A 115 11.95 -0.03 9.52
C THR A 115 13.18 0.00 8.62
N HIS A 116 14.21 0.73 9.03
CA HIS A 116 15.41 0.93 8.20
C HIS A 116 16.06 -0.40 7.80
N VAL A 117 16.33 -1.29 8.75
CA VAL A 117 17.01 -2.57 8.51
C VAL A 117 16.25 -3.47 7.53
N THR A 118 14.94 -3.61 7.75
CA THR A 118 14.14 -4.43 6.83
C THR A 118 13.83 -3.71 5.52
N GLY A 119 13.82 -2.38 5.54
CA GLY A 119 13.62 -1.56 4.34
C GLY A 119 14.75 -1.72 3.35
N GLU A 120 15.99 -1.60 3.81
CA GLU A 120 17.19 -1.81 3.00
C GLU A 120 17.18 -3.16 2.27
N ALA A 121 16.80 -4.23 2.98
CA ALA A 121 16.84 -5.57 2.41
C ALA A 121 15.59 -5.95 1.60
N HIS A 122 14.39 -5.47 1.98
CA HIS A 122 13.14 -6.05 1.51
C HIS A 122 12.23 -5.08 0.76
N TRP A 123 12.33 -3.75 0.97
CA TRP A 123 11.34 -2.78 0.47
C TRP A 123 11.19 -2.84 -1.04
N LEU A 124 12.24 -2.54 -1.78
CA LEU A 124 12.19 -2.53 -3.23
C LEU A 124 11.95 -3.91 -3.86
N PRO A 125 12.61 -5.00 -3.42
CA PRO A 125 12.32 -6.34 -3.92
C PRO A 125 10.86 -6.76 -3.79
N LEU A 126 10.23 -6.50 -2.62
CA LEU A 126 8.84 -6.85 -2.40
C LEU A 126 7.91 -6.02 -3.29
N LEU A 127 8.09 -4.70 -3.37
CA LEU A 127 7.25 -3.83 -4.20
C LEU A 127 7.35 -4.19 -5.68
N ARG A 128 8.56 -4.49 -6.18
CA ARG A 128 8.75 -4.96 -7.56
C ARG A 128 8.04 -6.30 -7.80
N ALA A 129 8.12 -7.23 -6.84
CA ALA A 129 7.39 -8.48 -6.93
C ALA A 129 5.88 -8.23 -7.04
N ARG A 130 5.31 -7.33 -6.18
CA ARG A 130 3.88 -6.97 -6.24
C ARG A 130 3.49 -6.35 -7.58
N ALA A 131 4.33 -5.50 -8.16
CA ALA A 131 4.09 -4.91 -9.48
C ALA A 131 4.06 -5.99 -10.58
N ILE A 132 5.11 -6.82 -10.64
CA ILE A 132 5.31 -7.81 -11.71
C ILE A 132 4.25 -8.92 -11.64
N GLU A 133 4.09 -9.56 -10.51
CA GLU A 133 3.20 -10.72 -10.36
C GLU A 133 1.72 -10.38 -10.53
N ASN A 134 1.33 -9.13 -10.20
CA ASN A 134 -0.05 -8.66 -10.33
C ASN A 134 -0.27 -7.81 -11.57
N GLN A 135 0.79 -7.49 -12.32
CA GLN A 135 0.72 -6.60 -13.49
C GLN A 135 -0.05 -5.32 -13.16
N CYS A 136 0.40 -4.62 -12.12
CA CYS A 136 -0.16 -3.36 -11.63
C CYS A 136 0.96 -2.34 -11.45
N TYR A 137 0.62 -1.06 -11.56
CA TYR A 137 1.48 -0.01 -11.03
C TYR A 137 1.54 -0.14 -9.51
N VAL A 138 2.67 0.21 -8.91
CA VAL A 138 2.81 0.33 -7.46
C VAL A 138 3.21 1.75 -7.13
N VAL A 139 2.47 2.39 -6.21
CA VAL A 139 2.79 3.71 -5.66
C VAL A 139 2.96 3.56 -4.16
N ALA A 140 4.20 3.68 -3.70
CA ALA A 140 4.59 3.38 -2.34
C ALA A 140 5.25 4.60 -1.68
N ALA A 141 4.48 5.31 -0.85
CA ALA A 141 4.97 6.43 -0.05
C ALA A 141 5.49 5.92 1.30
N ASN A 142 6.76 6.14 1.59
CA ASN A 142 7.40 5.63 2.80
C ASN A 142 8.05 6.75 3.61
N GLN A 143 7.79 6.80 4.90
CA GLN A 143 8.42 7.74 5.81
C GLN A 143 9.92 7.52 5.88
N CYS A 144 10.69 8.59 6.00
CA CYS A 144 12.15 8.58 6.12
C CYS A 144 12.64 9.25 7.39
N GLY A 145 13.88 8.94 7.78
CA GLY A 145 14.59 9.61 8.86
C GLY A 145 14.38 8.99 10.23
N GLN A 146 14.76 9.77 11.25
CA GLN A 146 14.68 9.37 12.66
C GLN A 146 13.38 9.88 13.29
N HIS A 147 12.77 9.05 14.12
CA HIS A 147 11.55 9.32 14.86
C HIS A 147 11.82 9.21 16.37
N GLY A 148 10.82 9.53 17.19
CA GLY A 148 10.92 9.40 18.63
C GLY A 148 11.38 8.00 19.08
N ALA A 149 12.03 7.92 20.24
CA ALA A 149 12.56 6.68 20.83
C ALA A 149 13.63 5.93 19.98
N GLY A 150 14.38 6.67 19.14
CA GLY A 150 15.49 6.08 18.35
C GLY A 150 15.07 5.27 17.13
N ARG A 151 13.77 5.18 16.84
CA ARG A 151 13.26 4.49 15.66
C ARG A 151 13.69 5.22 14.38
N ARG A 152 14.19 4.45 13.39
CA ARG A 152 14.52 4.97 12.06
C ARG A 152 13.70 4.25 10.99
N THR A 153 13.21 5.01 10.00
CA THR A 153 12.50 4.47 8.84
C THR A 153 13.33 4.63 7.56
N TRP A 154 13.08 3.74 6.60
CA TRP A 154 13.91 3.55 5.41
C TRP A 154 13.80 4.68 4.40
N GLY A 155 12.62 5.30 4.23
CA GLY A 155 12.39 6.21 3.10
C GLY A 155 12.20 5.46 1.79
N HIS A 156 12.86 5.94 0.72
CA HIS A 156 12.79 5.33 -0.60
C HIS A 156 11.35 5.14 -1.10
N SER A 157 10.54 6.22 -1.01
CA SER A 157 9.25 6.26 -1.69
C SER A 157 9.44 5.99 -3.17
N VAL A 158 8.58 5.16 -3.77
CA VAL A 158 8.85 4.66 -5.12
C VAL A 158 7.56 4.50 -5.94
N ILE A 159 7.66 4.74 -7.25
CA ILE A 159 6.62 4.42 -8.23
C ILE A 159 7.21 3.39 -9.20
N ILE A 160 6.50 2.27 -9.39
CA ILE A 160 6.94 1.13 -10.18
C ILE A 160 5.87 0.80 -11.22
N ASP A 161 6.29 0.49 -12.44
CA ASP A 161 5.38 0.08 -13.50
C ASP A 161 5.01 -1.43 -13.43
N PRO A 162 4.03 -1.90 -14.21
CA PRO A 162 3.62 -3.30 -14.22
C PRO A 162 4.68 -4.29 -14.70
N TRP A 163 5.78 -3.81 -15.32
CA TRP A 163 6.92 -4.63 -15.73
C TRP A 163 7.99 -4.74 -14.66
N GLY A 164 7.83 -3.98 -13.56
CA GLY A 164 8.78 -3.91 -12.46
C GLY A 164 9.89 -2.85 -12.64
N GLN A 165 9.75 -1.96 -13.63
CA GLN A 165 10.66 -0.84 -13.80
C GLN A 165 10.32 0.26 -12.79
N VAL A 166 11.35 0.78 -12.12
CA VAL A 166 11.22 1.96 -11.26
C VAL A 166 11.08 3.19 -12.15
N LEU A 167 9.96 3.90 -12.03
CA LEU A 167 9.67 5.13 -12.77
C LEU A 167 10.17 6.37 -12.04
N ALA A 168 10.04 6.37 -10.71
CA ALA A 168 10.55 7.44 -9.85
C ALA A 168 10.86 6.86 -8.45
N GLU A 169 11.92 7.35 -7.83
CA GLU A 169 12.32 6.96 -6.48
C GLU A 169 12.86 8.17 -5.72
N ALA A 170 12.39 8.35 -4.47
CA ALA A 170 13.02 9.25 -3.52
C ALA A 170 14.19 8.52 -2.84
N GLN A 171 15.15 9.30 -2.35
CA GLN A 171 16.17 8.80 -1.44
C GLN A 171 15.63 8.81 0.01
N GLU A 172 16.53 8.87 1.00
CA GLU A 172 16.16 9.04 2.41
C GLU A 172 15.74 10.49 2.76
N ASN A 173 15.21 11.24 1.80
CA ASN A 173 14.87 12.65 1.97
C ASN A 173 13.35 12.86 1.89
N VAL A 174 12.89 13.91 2.60
CA VAL A 174 11.52 14.42 2.44
C VAL A 174 11.40 15.08 1.06
N GLY A 175 10.38 14.73 0.31
CA GLY A 175 10.16 15.28 -1.02
C GLY A 175 8.93 14.71 -1.71
N LEU A 176 8.74 15.16 -2.95
CA LEU A 176 7.72 14.70 -3.86
C LEU A 176 8.38 13.92 -5.00
N ILE A 177 7.81 12.78 -5.34
CA ILE A 177 8.10 12.06 -6.58
C ILE A 177 6.83 11.99 -7.43
N GLN A 178 6.99 11.97 -8.72
CA GLN A 178 5.87 11.86 -9.66
C GLN A 178 6.25 10.99 -10.86
N ALA A 179 5.26 10.33 -11.43
CA ALA A 179 5.38 9.58 -12.66
C ALA A 179 4.05 9.59 -13.42
N GLU A 180 4.15 9.42 -14.72
CA GLU A 180 2.99 9.24 -15.58
C GLU A 180 2.62 7.76 -15.65
N LEU A 181 1.34 7.43 -15.47
CA LEU A 181 0.83 6.07 -15.59
C LEU A 181 0.22 5.90 -16.98
N ASN A 182 0.67 4.88 -17.73
CA ASN A 182 0.18 4.59 -19.07
C ASN A 182 -0.82 3.42 -19.05
N PRO A 183 -2.14 3.68 -19.18
CA PRO A 183 -3.14 2.62 -19.17
C PRO A 183 -3.05 1.67 -20.38
N GLN A 184 -2.56 2.14 -21.52
CA GLN A 184 -2.38 1.30 -22.72
C GLN A 184 -1.25 0.31 -22.51
N PHE A 185 -0.13 0.73 -21.91
CA PHE A 185 0.97 -0.15 -21.54
C PHE A 185 0.51 -1.25 -20.55
N LEU A 186 -0.29 -0.88 -19.56
CA LEU A 186 -0.88 -1.84 -18.63
C LEU A 186 -1.76 -2.87 -19.36
N LYS A 187 -2.64 -2.41 -20.27
CA LYS A 187 -3.50 -3.30 -21.07
C LYS A 187 -2.68 -4.24 -21.95
N GLN A 188 -1.61 -3.72 -22.58
CA GLN A 188 -0.74 -4.50 -23.44
C GLN A 188 -0.05 -5.63 -22.68
N ILE A 189 0.57 -5.33 -21.53
CA ILE A 189 1.22 -6.33 -20.67
C ILE A 189 0.24 -7.44 -20.27
N ARG A 190 -0.98 -7.06 -19.88
CA ARG A 190 -2.03 -8.01 -19.46
C ARG A 190 -2.55 -8.86 -20.61
N HIS A 191 -2.57 -8.31 -21.83
CA HIS A 191 -2.94 -9.03 -23.05
C HIS A 191 -1.84 -10.02 -23.45
N ASP A 192 -0.59 -9.58 -23.49
CA ASP A 192 0.53 -10.40 -23.97
C ASP A 192 0.91 -11.51 -22.98
N MET A 193 0.71 -11.28 -21.69
CA MET A 193 0.99 -12.24 -20.63
C MET A 193 -0.20 -12.33 -19.66
N PRO A 194 -1.28 -13.05 -19.99
CA PRO A 194 -2.49 -13.06 -19.17
C PRO A 194 -2.38 -13.96 -17.94
N VAL A 195 -1.46 -13.64 -17.01
CA VAL A 195 -1.12 -14.45 -15.83
C VAL A 195 -2.31 -14.71 -14.92
N LEU A 196 -3.25 -13.76 -14.82
CA LEU A 196 -4.47 -13.97 -14.02
C LEU A 196 -5.33 -15.11 -14.57
N ASN A 197 -5.43 -15.22 -15.92
CA ASN A 197 -6.20 -16.29 -16.59
C ASN A 197 -5.46 -17.64 -16.52
N HIS A 198 -4.14 -17.63 -16.41
CA HIS A 198 -3.32 -18.83 -16.29
C HIS A 198 -3.24 -19.34 -14.85
N ALA A 199 -3.66 -18.55 -13.85
CA ALA A 199 -3.62 -18.93 -12.45
C ALA A 199 -4.59 -20.11 -12.20
N ARG A 200 -4.08 -21.20 -11.65
CA ARG A 200 -4.82 -22.42 -11.32
C ARG A 200 -5.16 -22.56 -9.85
N LEU A 201 -4.44 -21.85 -9.01
CA LEU A 201 -4.68 -21.79 -7.57
C LEU A 201 -5.39 -20.47 -7.23
N ARG A 202 -6.35 -20.53 -6.32
CA ARG A 202 -7.03 -19.36 -5.75
C ARG A 202 -6.70 -19.29 -4.27
N SER A 203 -6.30 -18.11 -3.79
CA SER A 203 -6.19 -17.82 -2.35
C SER A 203 -7.58 -17.44 -1.79
N GLY A 204 -7.88 -17.87 -0.58
CA GLY A 204 -9.07 -17.51 0.18
C GLY A 204 -8.69 -16.90 1.53
N TRP A 205 -9.70 -16.45 2.29
CA TRP A 205 -9.51 -16.10 3.69
C TRP A 205 -9.04 -17.32 4.47
N ARG A 206 -8.05 -17.12 5.33
CA ARG A 206 -7.75 -18.10 6.37
C ARG A 206 -8.73 -17.86 7.52
N GLU A 207 -9.49 -18.88 7.91
CA GLU A 207 -10.32 -18.82 9.11
C GLU A 207 -9.41 -18.53 10.31
N PRO A 208 -9.79 -17.62 11.24
CA PRO A 208 -9.05 -17.42 12.48
C PRO A 208 -9.00 -18.73 13.27
N GLU A 209 -7.83 -19.05 13.80
CA GLU A 209 -7.66 -20.17 14.76
C GLU A 209 -8.19 -19.80 16.13
#